data_1d79ac279557a8508d88f31d3a38a8c4
#
_entry.id   1d79ac279557a8508d88f31d3a38a8c4
#
_cell.length_a   1.000
_cell.length_b   1.000
_cell.length_c   1.000
_cell.angle_alpha   90.00
_cell.angle_beta   90.00
_cell.angle_gamma   90.00
#
_symmetry.space_group_name_H-M   'P 1'
#
loop_
_entity.id
_entity.type
_entity.pdbx_description
1 polymer ?
#
loop_
_entity_poly.entity_id
_entity_poly.type
_entity_poly.pdbx_seq_one_letter_code
_entity_poly.pdbx_strand_id
1 'polypeptide(L)'
;AGNILGAEQSGFIAEIGYETYQRILNEALLELREEEFPGMETPPTEQKQAYVADCVIESDFEVLIPDTYVENISERIRLYRELDNIPDEAGLEKFGQELKDRFGEIPAQVTGLMEIVRMRRRCMDLGIERLLVKNGKMIMYFVGEQTSPFYQSALFAAIPVSYTHLRAHE
;
A
#
# COMPACT_ATOMS: atom_id res chain seq x y z
N ALA A 1 -8.24 26.73 -7.26
CA ALA A 1 -8.29 25.29 -7.47
C ALA A 1 -7.22 24.93 -8.49
N GLY A 2 -5.97 24.78 -8.04
CA GLY A 2 -4.84 24.40 -8.88
C GLY A 2 -4.90 22.91 -9.19
N ASN A 3 -4.67 22.57 -10.44
CA ASN A 3 -4.54 21.19 -10.92
C ASN A 3 -3.25 20.60 -10.32
N ILE A 4 -3.35 19.92 -9.19
CA ILE A 4 -2.22 19.39 -8.40
C ILE A 4 -1.43 18.31 -9.15
N LEU A 5 -1.95 17.83 -10.29
CA LEU A 5 -1.34 16.84 -11.17
C LEU A 5 -1.07 17.43 -12.56
N GLY A 6 -0.23 18.46 -12.64
CA GLY A 6 0.33 18.90 -13.91
C GLY A 6 1.20 17.83 -14.57
N ALA A 7 1.37 17.88 -15.88
CA ALA A 7 2.13 16.87 -16.65
C ALA A 7 3.57 16.65 -16.14
N GLU A 8 4.21 17.67 -15.58
CA GLU A 8 5.56 17.58 -15.00
C GLU A 8 5.59 16.78 -13.70
N GLN A 9 4.57 16.90 -12.84
CA GLN A 9 4.43 16.12 -11.62
C GLN A 9 4.09 14.65 -11.91
N SER A 10 3.37 14.41 -12.99
CA SER A 10 3.05 13.05 -13.45
C SER A 10 4.29 12.26 -13.86
N GLY A 11 5.26 12.90 -14.53
CA GLY A 11 6.54 12.28 -14.87
C GLY A 11 7.34 11.90 -13.62
N PHE A 12 7.40 12.79 -12.66
CA PHE A 12 8.09 12.56 -11.39
C PHE A 12 7.52 11.34 -10.63
N ILE A 13 6.18 11.23 -10.51
CA ILE A 13 5.54 10.09 -9.85
C ILE A 13 5.89 8.75 -10.54
N ALA A 14 5.95 8.72 -11.86
CA ALA A 14 6.28 7.51 -12.60
C ALA A 14 7.74 7.04 -12.40
N GLU A 15 8.65 7.96 -12.06
CA GLU A 15 10.08 7.67 -11.83
C GLU A 15 10.39 7.25 -10.39
N ILE A 16 9.65 7.77 -9.40
CA ILE A 16 9.95 7.54 -7.97
C ILE A 16 9.50 6.18 -7.44
N GLY A 17 8.74 5.41 -8.22
CA GLY A 17 8.21 4.11 -7.84
C GLY A 17 6.94 4.17 -6.98
N TYR A 18 6.35 3.02 -6.80
CA TYR A 18 5.04 2.85 -6.17
C TYR A 18 5.00 3.26 -4.69
N GLU A 19 6.01 2.91 -3.92
CA GLU A 19 6.06 3.20 -2.47
C GLU A 19 6.03 4.71 -2.19
N THR A 20 6.82 5.47 -2.96
CA THR A 20 6.84 6.93 -2.82
C THR A 20 5.56 7.55 -3.34
N TYR A 21 4.97 7.01 -4.41
CA TYR A 21 3.66 7.42 -4.90
C TYR A 21 2.58 7.24 -3.83
N GLN A 22 2.54 6.07 -3.18
CA GLN A 22 1.61 5.78 -2.10
C GLN A 22 1.76 6.75 -0.93
N ARG A 23 2.98 7.02 -0.51
CA ARG A 23 3.25 7.97 0.57
C ARG A 23 2.71 9.36 0.25
N ILE A 24 3.01 9.89 -0.94
CA ILE A 24 2.53 11.20 -1.38
C ILE A 24 1.00 11.23 -1.44
N LEU A 25 0.37 10.17 -1.94
CA LEU A 25 -1.08 10.06 -2.01
C LEU A 25 -1.72 10.06 -0.61
N ASN A 26 -1.16 9.31 0.32
CA ASN A 26 -1.66 9.22 1.70
C ASN A 26 -1.49 10.56 2.44
N GLU A 27 -0.34 11.24 2.29
CA GLU A 27 -0.13 12.57 2.85
C GLU A 27 -1.18 13.57 2.32
N ALA A 28 -1.41 13.59 1.00
CA ALA A 28 -2.41 14.46 0.40
C ALA A 28 -3.85 14.14 0.85
N LEU A 29 -4.17 12.87 1.06
CA LEU A 29 -5.48 12.45 1.57
C LEU A 29 -5.69 12.83 3.03
N LEU A 30 -4.64 12.79 3.85
CA LEU A 30 -4.69 13.25 5.25
C LEU A 30 -4.91 14.76 5.32
N GLU A 31 -4.20 15.56 4.52
CA GLU A 31 -4.39 17.00 4.44
C GLU A 31 -5.82 17.36 4.02
N LEU A 32 -6.36 16.71 2.99
CA LEU A 32 -7.74 16.93 2.54
C LEU A 32 -8.78 16.54 3.61
N ARG A 33 -8.52 15.49 4.40
CA ARG A 33 -9.40 15.09 5.49
C ARG A 33 -9.45 16.12 6.62
N GLU A 34 -8.30 16.67 6.99
CA GLU A 34 -8.23 17.70 8.03
C GLU A 34 -8.90 19.02 7.62
N GLU A 35 -8.81 19.38 6.32
CA GLU A 35 -9.37 20.61 5.79
C GLU A 35 -10.89 20.54 5.51
N GLU A 36 -11.38 19.43 4.94
CA GLU A 36 -12.78 19.35 4.48
C GLU A 36 -13.75 18.68 5.49
N PHE A 37 -13.25 17.79 6.35
CA PHE A 37 -14.10 17.00 7.26
C PHE A 37 -13.54 16.82 8.67
N PRO A 38 -13.41 17.89 9.47
CA PRO A 38 -12.96 17.75 10.85
C PRO A 38 -14.03 17.00 11.67
N GLY A 39 -13.80 15.73 11.98
CA GLY A 39 -14.61 14.96 12.90
C GLY A 39 -15.61 13.96 12.30
N MET A 40 -15.53 13.62 11.02
CA MET A 40 -16.35 12.55 10.46
C MET A 40 -15.67 11.18 10.67
N GLU A 41 -16.20 10.44 11.66
CA GLU A 41 -16.00 9.00 11.73
C GLU A 41 -16.71 8.34 10.54
N THR A 42 -16.00 7.56 9.74
CA THR A 42 -16.59 6.78 8.65
C THR A 42 -17.54 5.74 9.23
N PRO A 43 -18.79 5.61 8.70
CA PRO A 43 -19.67 4.54 9.15
C PRO A 43 -19.04 3.17 8.84
N PRO A 44 -19.17 2.19 9.72
CA PRO A 44 -18.63 0.85 9.51
C PRO A 44 -19.39 0.18 8.36
N THR A 45 -18.77 0.08 7.21
CA THR A 45 -19.20 -0.86 6.17
C THR A 45 -18.80 -2.25 6.65
N GLU A 46 -19.78 -3.15 6.73
CA GLU A 46 -19.59 -4.56 7.06
C GLU A 46 -18.77 -5.29 5.98
N GLN A 47 -17.48 -5.02 5.94
CA GLN A 47 -16.48 -5.82 5.23
C GLN A 47 -15.50 -6.29 6.29
N LYS A 48 -14.96 -7.52 6.14
CA LYS A 48 -13.94 -8.11 7.01
C LYS A 48 -13.08 -7.01 7.64
N GLN A 49 -13.25 -6.81 8.95
CA GLN A 49 -12.63 -5.70 9.66
C GLN A 49 -11.10 -5.80 9.49
N ALA A 50 -10.57 -5.05 8.53
CA ALA A 50 -9.17 -4.73 8.57
C ALA A 50 -8.96 -3.88 9.83
N TYR A 51 -8.04 -4.28 10.70
CA TYR A 51 -7.77 -3.56 11.95
C TYR A 51 -7.11 -2.21 11.70
N VAL A 52 -6.56 -2.01 10.51
CA VAL A 52 -5.94 -0.77 10.06
C VAL A 52 -6.48 -0.37 8.69
N ALA A 53 -6.62 0.93 8.47
CA ALA A 53 -7.16 1.46 7.22
C ALA A 53 -6.16 1.37 6.06
N ASP A 54 -4.87 1.35 6.37
CA ASP A 54 -3.78 1.26 5.40
C ASP A 54 -2.50 0.71 6.04
N CYS A 55 -1.60 0.16 5.21
CA CYS A 55 -0.29 -0.32 5.63
C CYS A 55 0.78 0.25 4.71
N VAL A 56 1.77 0.93 5.29
CA VAL A 56 2.94 1.41 4.58
C VAL A 56 3.98 0.30 4.52
N ILE A 57 4.41 -0.08 3.31
CA ILE A 57 5.49 -1.04 3.12
C ILE A 57 6.71 -0.30 2.60
N GLU A 58 7.83 -0.44 3.31
CA GLU A 58 9.14 0.03 2.88
C GLU A 58 10.05 -1.16 2.62
N SER A 59 10.63 -1.23 1.44
CA SER A 59 11.55 -2.30 1.07
C SER A 59 12.81 -1.78 0.40
N ASP A 60 13.82 -2.62 0.28
CA ASP A 60 15.00 -2.39 -0.55
C ASP A 60 14.85 -3.04 -1.93
N PHE A 61 13.67 -3.53 -2.26
CA PHE A 61 13.37 -4.08 -3.58
C PHE A 61 13.04 -2.98 -4.57
N GLU A 62 13.54 -3.11 -5.78
CA GLU A 62 13.14 -2.25 -6.89
C GLU A 62 11.76 -2.67 -7.41
N VAL A 63 10.71 -2.01 -6.92
CA VAL A 63 9.31 -2.28 -7.28
C VAL A 63 8.71 -1.08 -7.97
N LEU A 64 8.70 -1.12 -9.29
CA LEU A 64 8.17 -0.07 -10.15
C LEU A 64 7.67 -0.65 -11.47
N ILE A 65 6.91 0.14 -12.22
CA ILE A 65 6.58 -0.16 -13.62
C ILE A 65 7.65 0.51 -14.50
N PRO A 66 8.61 -0.26 -15.10
CA PRO A 66 9.68 0.32 -15.90
C PRO A 66 9.13 1.05 -17.12
N ASP A 67 9.81 2.12 -17.53
CA ASP A 67 9.52 2.84 -18.78
C ASP A 67 9.76 1.97 -20.02
N THR A 68 10.69 1.04 -19.93
CA THR A 68 10.94 0.03 -20.97
C THR A 68 9.79 -0.96 -21.14
N TYR A 69 8.94 -1.13 -20.13
CA TYR A 69 7.75 -1.99 -20.20
C TYR A 69 6.49 -1.22 -20.60
N VAL A 70 6.28 -0.04 -20.00
CA VAL A 70 5.18 0.87 -20.33
C VAL A 70 5.76 2.25 -20.60
N GLU A 71 5.99 2.59 -21.86
CA GLU A 71 6.66 3.83 -22.27
C GLU A 71 5.88 5.09 -21.89
N ASN A 72 4.55 5.03 -21.98
CA ASN A 72 3.69 6.19 -21.73
C ASN A 72 3.54 6.48 -20.23
N ILE A 73 3.99 7.66 -19.81
CA ILE A 73 3.94 8.14 -18.41
C ILE A 73 2.51 8.16 -17.87
N SER A 74 1.55 8.69 -18.64
CA SER A 74 0.15 8.77 -18.19
C SER A 74 -0.46 7.38 -18.00
N GLU A 75 -0.05 6.41 -18.81
CA GLU A 75 -0.47 5.02 -18.68
C GLU A 75 0.14 4.37 -17.43
N ARG A 76 1.43 4.61 -17.13
CA ARG A 76 2.04 4.13 -15.88
C ARG A 76 1.31 4.64 -14.65
N ILE A 77 0.97 5.94 -14.63
CA ILE A 77 0.23 6.55 -13.51
C ILE A 77 -1.16 5.93 -13.39
N ARG A 78 -1.85 5.70 -14.53
CA ARG A 78 -3.14 5.01 -14.52
C ARG A 78 -3.04 3.62 -13.93
N LEU A 79 -2.02 2.86 -14.31
CA LEU A 79 -1.76 1.51 -13.79
C LEU A 79 -1.45 1.51 -12.29
N TYR A 80 -0.68 2.48 -11.78
CA TYR A 80 -0.46 2.61 -10.33
C TYR A 80 -1.76 2.88 -9.58
N ARG A 81 -2.61 3.77 -10.08
CA ARG A 81 -3.92 4.05 -9.47
C ARG A 81 -4.85 2.84 -9.52
N GLU A 82 -4.86 2.14 -10.64
CA GLU A 82 -5.64 0.92 -10.80
C GLU A 82 -5.19 -0.14 -9.79
N LEU A 83 -3.88 -0.37 -9.68
CA LEU A 83 -3.29 -1.31 -8.74
C LEU A 83 -3.62 -0.98 -7.28
N ASP A 84 -3.63 0.31 -6.93
CA ASP A 84 -3.99 0.79 -5.59
C ASP A 84 -5.45 0.51 -5.22
N ASN A 85 -6.33 0.55 -6.19
CA ASN A 85 -7.77 0.33 -5.99
C ASN A 85 -8.22 -1.14 -6.15
N ILE A 86 -7.31 -2.08 -6.40
CA ILE A 86 -7.67 -3.49 -6.55
C ILE A 86 -8.10 -4.05 -5.17
N PRO A 87 -9.33 -4.54 -5.02
CA PRO A 87 -9.87 -4.93 -3.72
C PRO A 87 -9.45 -6.33 -3.26
N ASP A 88 -9.11 -7.23 -4.18
CA ASP A 88 -8.91 -8.66 -3.89
C ASP A 88 -7.89 -9.34 -4.81
N GLU A 89 -7.65 -10.61 -4.57
CA GLU A 89 -6.71 -11.42 -5.34
C GLU A 89 -7.16 -11.63 -6.79
N ALA A 90 -8.46 -11.81 -7.01
CA ALA A 90 -9.00 -11.99 -8.36
C ALA A 90 -8.79 -10.74 -9.23
N GLY A 91 -8.94 -9.55 -8.63
CA GLY A 91 -8.63 -8.28 -9.27
C GLY A 91 -7.14 -8.16 -9.62
N LEU A 92 -6.26 -8.64 -8.73
CA LEU A 92 -4.82 -8.61 -8.95
C LEU A 92 -4.40 -9.59 -10.08
N GLU A 93 -4.98 -10.76 -10.12
CA GLU A 93 -4.76 -11.72 -11.22
C GLU A 93 -5.23 -11.16 -12.56
N LYS A 94 -6.42 -10.56 -12.58
CA LYS A 94 -6.97 -9.89 -13.78
C LYS A 94 -6.06 -8.77 -14.24
N PHE A 95 -5.60 -7.93 -13.34
CA PHE A 95 -4.64 -6.86 -13.63
C PHE A 95 -3.35 -7.42 -14.27
N GLY A 96 -2.78 -8.49 -13.73
CA GLY A 96 -1.62 -9.17 -14.31
C GLY A 96 -1.89 -9.70 -15.71
N GLN A 97 -3.06 -10.29 -15.95
CA GLN A 97 -3.43 -10.78 -17.27
C GLN A 97 -3.58 -9.63 -18.27
N GLU A 98 -4.21 -8.52 -17.90
CA GLU A 98 -4.35 -7.33 -18.75
C GLU A 98 -2.99 -6.70 -19.08
N LEU A 99 -2.06 -6.66 -18.14
CA LEU A 99 -0.69 -6.20 -18.37
C LEU A 99 0.01 -7.08 -19.39
N LYS A 100 -0.09 -8.40 -19.23
CA LYS A 100 0.51 -9.36 -20.16
C LYS A 100 -0.07 -9.26 -21.57
N ASP A 101 -1.37 -9.11 -21.68
CA ASP A 101 -2.07 -9.01 -22.97
C ASP A 101 -1.73 -7.71 -23.72
N ARG A 102 -1.49 -6.61 -23.00
CA ARG A 102 -1.23 -5.29 -23.60
C ARG A 102 0.24 -4.99 -23.83
N PHE A 103 1.10 -5.43 -22.91
CA PHE A 103 2.52 -5.04 -22.88
C PHE A 103 3.48 -6.22 -22.99
N GLY A 104 2.98 -7.45 -23.04
CA GLY A 104 3.80 -8.66 -23.10
C GLY A 104 4.20 -9.20 -21.75
N GLU A 105 5.27 -10.00 -21.71
CA GLU A 105 5.72 -10.66 -20.48
C GLU A 105 6.04 -9.66 -19.36
N ILE A 106 5.50 -9.96 -18.16
CA ILE A 106 5.60 -9.07 -17.01
C ILE A 106 7.03 -9.12 -16.43
N PRO A 107 7.73 -7.99 -16.34
CA PRO A 107 9.07 -7.95 -15.76
C PRO A 107 9.04 -8.19 -14.24
N ALA A 108 10.19 -8.61 -13.69
CA ALA A 108 10.34 -8.93 -12.28
C ALA A 108 9.96 -7.77 -11.34
N GLN A 109 10.27 -6.52 -11.72
CA GLN A 109 9.92 -5.32 -10.95
C GLN A 109 8.40 -5.17 -10.80
N VAL A 110 7.64 -5.45 -11.86
CA VAL A 110 6.17 -5.38 -11.84
C VAL A 110 5.57 -6.56 -11.08
N THR A 111 6.15 -7.76 -11.21
CA THR A 111 5.76 -8.90 -10.38
C THR A 111 5.99 -8.60 -8.90
N GLY A 112 7.14 -8.04 -8.55
CA GLY A 112 7.45 -7.61 -7.19
C GLY A 112 6.46 -6.56 -6.68
N LEU A 113 6.06 -5.61 -7.52
CA LEU A 113 5.05 -4.60 -7.21
C LEU A 113 3.68 -5.24 -6.89
N MET A 114 3.25 -6.23 -7.65
CA MET A 114 2.01 -6.98 -7.39
C MET A 114 2.09 -7.75 -6.06
N GLU A 115 3.26 -8.32 -5.73
CA GLU A 115 3.48 -8.97 -4.44
C GLU A 115 3.43 -7.99 -3.26
N ILE A 116 3.96 -6.78 -3.41
CA ILE A 116 3.86 -5.71 -2.40
C ILE A 116 2.39 -5.35 -2.15
N VAL A 117 1.57 -5.21 -3.19
CA VAL A 117 0.13 -4.92 -3.04
C VAL A 117 -0.60 -6.07 -2.33
N ARG A 118 -0.26 -7.32 -2.65
CA ARG A 118 -0.78 -8.51 -1.95
C ARG A 118 -0.38 -8.52 -0.48
N MET A 119 0.88 -8.23 -0.20
CA MET A 119 1.41 -8.16 1.16
C MET A 119 0.76 -7.04 1.97
N ARG A 120 0.57 -5.85 1.39
CA ARG A 120 -0.10 -4.72 2.02
C ARG A 120 -1.49 -5.11 2.55
N ARG A 121 -2.32 -5.75 1.73
CA ARG A 121 -3.64 -6.22 2.14
C ARG A 121 -3.57 -7.20 3.32
N ARG A 122 -2.67 -8.17 3.25
CA ARG A 122 -2.48 -9.11 4.36
C ARG A 122 -2.02 -8.43 5.64
N CYS A 123 -1.15 -7.43 5.54
CA CYS A 123 -0.73 -6.62 6.68
C CYS A 123 -1.91 -5.88 7.31
N MET A 124 -2.81 -5.29 6.50
CA MET A 124 -4.00 -4.61 6.99
C MET A 124 -4.92 -5.57 7.76
N ASP A 125 -5.13 -6.78 7.25
CA ASP A 125 -5.92 -7.83 7.92
C ASP A 125 -5.27 -8.30 9.24
N LEU A 126 -3.95 -8.20 9.35
CA LEU A 126 -3.16 -8.60 10.53
C LEU A 126 -2.91 -7.46 11.52
N GLY A 127 -3.49 -6.28 11.32
CA GLY A 127 -3.28 -5.13 12.20
C GLY A 127 -1.88 -4.51 12.12
N ILE A 128 -1.20 -4.65 10.97
CA ILE A 128 0.13 -4.10 10.73
C ILE A 128 -0.03 -2.78 9.97
N GLU A 129 0.37 -1.67 10.59
CA GLU A 129 0.32 -0.32 9.99
C GLU A 129 1.55 -0.03 9.13
N ARG A 130 2.69 -0.64 9.47
CA ARG A 130 3.94 -0.45 8.74
C ARG A 130 4.77 -1.72 8.72
N LEU A 131 5.28 -2.06 7.56
CA LEU A 131 6.19 -3.17 7.32
C LEU A 131 7.49 -2.65 6.71
N LEU A 132 8.61 -2.96 7.35
CA LEU A 132 9.93 -2.63 6.85
C LEU A 132 10.67 -3.91 6.45
N VAL A 133 11.07 -4.02 5.20
CA VAL A 133 11.82 -5.17 4.67
C VAL A 133 13.13 -4.68 4.07
N LYS A 134 14.20 -4.70 4.87
CA LYS A 134 15.52 -4.21 4.45
C LYS A 134 16.64 -5.09 4.98
N ASN A 135 17.66 -5.32 4.16
CA ASN A 135 18.87 -6.07 4.54
C ASN A 135 18.57 -7.47 5.11
N GLY A 136 17.62 -8.19 4.53
CA GLY A 136 17.20 -9.52 4.99
C GLY A 136 16.47 -9.53 6.34
N LYS A 137 16.07 -8.37 6.84
CA LYS A 137 15.28 -8.22 8.06
C LYS A 137 13.88 -7.72 7.75
N MET A 138 12.92 -8.18 8.54
CA MET A 138 11.54 -7.74 8.50
C MET A 138 11.16 -7.16 9.84
N ILE A 139 10.64 -5.93 9.85
CA ILE A 139 10.16 -5.25 11.07
C ILE A 139 8.71 -4.89 10.82
N MET A 140 7.83 -5.33 11.72
CA MET A 140 6.39 -5.10 11.67
C MET A 140 5.99 -4.16 12.80
N TYR A 141 5.28 -3.09 12.44
CA TYR A 141 4.68 -2.16 13.40
C TYR A 141 3.18 -2.42 13.39
N PHE A 142 2.68 -2.90 14.51
CA PHE A 142 1.26 -3.13 14.70
C PHE A 142 0.53 -1.82 15.00
N VAL A 143 -0.80 -1.84 14.88
CA VAL A 143 -1.67 -0.70 15.15
C VAL A 143 -1.26 0.00 16.46
N GLY A 144 -1.01 1.32 16.38
CA GLY A 144 -0.51 2.08 17.52
C GLY A 144 -1.56 2.38 18.59
N GLU A 145 -2.84 2.32 18.23
CA GLU A 145 -3.93 2.55 19.17
C GLU A 145 -4.13 1.35 20.10
N GLN A 146 -3.73 1.50 21.35
CA GLN A 146 -3.79 0.43 22.36
C GLN A 146 -5.23 -0.04 22.68
N THR A 147 -6.23 0.77 22.39
CA THR A 147 -7.66 0.44 22.57
C THR A 147 -8.23 -0.31 21.37
N SER A 148 -7.47 -0.50 20.30
CA SER A 148 -7.91 -1.21 19.11
C SER A 148 -8.42 -2.62 19.44
N PRO A 149 -9.53 -3.04 18.83
CA PRO A 149 -10.04 -4.42 18.94
C PRO A 149 -9.01 -5.49 18.52
N PHE A 150 -7.98 -5.10 17.77
CA PHE A 150 -6.87 -5.97 17.39
C PHE A 150 -6.22 -6.64 18.61
N TYR A 151 -5.92 -5.89 19.67
CA TYR A 151 -5.24 -6.40 20.87
C TYR A 151 -6.08 -7.39 21.69
N GLN A 152 -7.40 -7.42 21.46
CA GLN A 152 -8.32 -8.38 22.08
C GLN A 152 -8.65 -9.56 21.15
N SER A 153 -8.10 -9.57 19.94
CA SER A 153 -8.41 -10.56 18.93
C SER A 153 -7.63 -11.87 19.12
N ALA A 154 -8.18 -12.97 18.59
CA ALA A 154 -7.47 -14.25 18.50
C ALA A 154 -6.20 -14.16 17.62
N LEU A 155 -6.17 -13.23 16.67
CA LEU A 155 -5.00 -12.97 15.83
C LEU A 155 -3.81 -12.47 16.67
N PHE A 156 -4.04 -11.48 17.53
CA PHE A 156 -3.00 -10.97 18.41
C PHE A 156 -2.50 -12.05 19.38
N ALA A 157 -3.41 -12.84 19.94
CA ALA A 157 -3.07 -13.95 20.83
C ALA A 157 -2.27 -15.07 20.12
N ALA A 158 -2.43 -15.21 18.81
CA ALA A 158 -1.72 -16.21 18.00
C ALA A 158 -0.32 -15.76 17.55
N ILE A 159 0.05 -14.47 17.73
CA ILE A 159 1.39 -13.99 17.39
C ILE A 159 2.38 -14.63 18.36
N PRO A 160 3.30 -15.49 17.90
CA PRO A 160 4.24 -16.16 18.79
C PRO A 160 5.18 -15.13 19.42
N VAL A 161 5.08 -14.95 20.72
CA VAL A 161 5.96 -14.07 21.53
C VAL A 161 7.31 -14.74 21.73
N SER A 162 7.91 -15.18 20.66
CA SER A 162 9.25 -15.78 20.67
C SER A 162 10.22 -14.74 20.08
N TYR A 163 10.83 -13.94 20.95
CA TYR A 163 11.85 -12.93 20.64
C TYR A 163 11.39 -11.68 19.87
N THR A 164 10.39 -11.01 20.36
CA THR A 164 10.10 -9.65 19.91
C THR A 164 10.19 -8.69 21.10
N HIS A 165 11.12 -7.75 21.02
CA HIS A 165 11.01 -6.52 21.79
C HIS A 165 9.84 -5.74 21.20
N LEU A 166 8.67 -5.86 21.81
CA LEU A 166 7.58 -4.93 21.60
C LEU A 166 8.00 -3.60 22.23
N ARG A 167 8.57 -2.71 21.43
CA ARG A 167 8.70 -1.30 21.83
C ARG A 167 7.37 -0.64 21.50
N ALA A 168 6.57 -0.38 22.53
CA ALA A 168 5.60 0.70 22.48
C ALA A 168 6.40 2.01 22.34
N HIS A 169 6.19 2.76 21.30
CA HIS A 169 6.67 4.13 21.20
C HIS A 169 5.81 5.00 22.11
N GLU A 170 6.44 5.57 23.16
CA GLU A 170 5.96 6.75 23.85
C GLU A 170 6.05 7.98 22.92
#